data_70ef88c755e1e71fe723eb8052040eaf
#
_entry.id   70ef88c755e1e71fe723eb8052040eaf
#
_cell.length_a   1.000
_cell.length_b   1.000
_cell.length_c   1.000
_cell.angle_alpha   90.00
_cell.angle_beta   90.00
_cell.angle_gamma   90.00
#
_symmetry.space_group_name_H-M   'P 1'
#
loop_
_entity.id
_entity.type
_entity.pdbx_description
1 polymer ?
#
loop_
_entity_poly.entity_id
_entity_poly.type
_entity_poly.pdbx_seq_one_letter_code
_entity_poly.pdbx_strand_id
1 'polypeptide(L)'
;MKTKYTIREIETEKEMFSIFPLLIQLNPTLKKPDYKIMLKDMLRHGYRMVGVFHGKQCVGLSGFWISTKIYSGKYVELDNVVIDTKFRSKGIGKLLCDWIHAEAKRLGCKTAMLDAYEENKRGHKFYLREGYILRGFHFLKRL
;
A
#
# COMPACT_ATOMS: atom_id res chain seq x y z
N MET A 1 -4.34 27.03 -2.20
CA MET A 1 -4.40 26.52 -0.82
C MET A 1 -3.32 25.50 -0.57
N LYS A 2 -2.65 25.63 0.55
CA LYS A 2 -1.64 24.64 0.93
C LYS A 2 -2.31 23.32 1.28
N THR A 3 -1.71 22.22 0.80
CA THR A 3 -2.10 20.88 1.19
C THR A 3 -1.88 20.69 2.68
N LYS A 4 -2.88 20.14 3.38
CA LYS A 4 -2.78 19.84 4.81
C LYS A 4 -2.02 18.55 5.08
N TYR A 5 -1.69 17.80 4.03
CA TYR A 5 -1.15 16.47 4.16
C TYR A 5 0.34 16.46 3.89
N THR A 6 1.06 15.68 4.68
CA THR A 6 2.44 15.34 4.41
C THR A 6 2.54 13.87 4.08
N ILE A 7 3.51 13.50 3.25
CA ILE A 7 3.74 12.11 2.88
C ILE A 7 5.19 11.76 3.16
N ARG A 8 5.42 10.60 3.77
CA ARG A 8 6.77 10.11 4.05
C ARG A 8 6.77 8.61 4.24
N GLU A 9 7.94 8.03 4.07
CA GLU A 9 8.14 6.61 4.37
C GLU A 9 8.02 6.37 5.88
N ILE A 10 7.37 5.27 6.23
CA ILE A 10 7.31 4.77 7.61
C ILE A 10 8.41 3.73 7.74
N GLU A 11 9.51 4.10 8.39
CA GLU A 11 10.75 3.33 8.31
C GLU A 11 10.98 2.35 9.44
N THR A 12 10.34 2.54 10.61
CA THR A 12 10.60 1.70 11.77
C THR A 12 9.49 0.69 12.00
N GLU A 13 9.87 -0.49 12.50
CA GLU A 13 8.91 -1.51 12.91
C GLU A 13 7.93 -0.96 13.94
N LYS A 14 8.43 -0.16 14.89
CA LYS A 14 7.61 0.46 15.92
C LYS A 14 6.51 1.33 15.31
N GLU A 15 6.85 2.18 14.35
CA GLU A 15 5.88 3.04 13.70
C GLU A 15 4.91 2.22 12.84
N MET A 16 5.41 1.22 12.12
CA MET A 16 4.57 0.31 11.34
C MET A 16 3.57 -0.45 12.22
N PHE A 17 3.96 -0.76 13.45
CA PHE A 17 3.06 -1.40 14.41
C PHE A 17 2.02 -0.40 14.93
N SER A 18 2.41 0.87 15.11
CA SER A 18 1.53 1.92 15.65
C SER A 18 0.34 2.26 14.75
N ILE A 19 0.44 1.97 13.45
CA ILE A 19 -0.66 2.26 12.50
C ILE A 19 -1.67 1.11 12.41
N PHE A 20 -1.60 0.15 13.31
CA PHE A 20 -2.52 -0.98 13.35
C PHE A 20 -4.00 -0.58 13.30
N PRO A 21 -4.47 0.47 14.02
CA PRO A 21 -5.87 0.89 13.92
C PRO A 21 -6.31 1.24 12.49
N LEU A 22 -5.40 1.72 11.65
CA LEU A 22 -5.72 1.99 10.26
C LEU A 22 -5.77 0.69 9.44
N LEU A 23 -4.86 -0.25 9.70
CA LEU A 23 -4.85 -1.54 9.02
C LEU A 23 -6.11 -2.36 9.26
N ILE A 24 -6.72 -2.28 10.44
CA ILE A 24 -7.96 -3.03 10.70
C ILE A 24 -9.16 -2.47 9.96
N GLN A 25 -9.08 -1.25 9.44
CA GLN A 25 -10.11 -0.77 8.51
C GLN A 25 -10.08 -1.54 7.20
N LEU A 26 -8.91 -2.03 6.79
CA LEU A 26 -8.75 -2.88 5.61
C LEU A 26 -8.98 -4.36 5.94
N ASN A 27 -8.48 -4.81 7.07
CA ASN A 27 -8.56 -6.21 7.53
C ASN A 27 -9.15 -6.28 8.93
N PRO A 28 -10.50 -6.22 9.06
CA PRO A 28 -11.14 -6.13 10.38
C PRO A 28 -10.85 -7.31 11.31
N THR A 29 -10.48 -8.46 10.76
CA THR A 29 -10.20 -9.67 11.56
C THR A 29 -8.74 -9.79 11.97
N LEU A 30 -7.87 -8.87 11.54
CA LEU A 30 -6.45 -8.89 11.89
C LEU A 30 -6.28 -8.61 13.39
N LYS A 31 -5.44 -9.43 14.05
CA LYS A 31 -5.14 -9.28 15.48
C LYS A 31 -3.73 -8.76 15.66
N LYS A 32 -3.53 -7.90 16.67
CA LYS A 32 -2.23 -7.29 16.95
C LYS A 32 -1.08 -8.31 17.09
N PRO A 33 -1.22 -9.41 17.86
CA PRO A 33 -0.13 -10.38 18.00
C PRO A 33 0.25 -11.02 16.66
N ASP A 34 -0.75 -11.33 15.84
CA ASP A 34 -0.52 -11.92 14.51
C ASP A 34 0.18 -10.92 13.60
N TYR A 35 -0.28 -9.66 13.60
CA TYR A 35 0.37 -8.61 12.82
C TYR A 35 1.83 -8.43 13.22
N LYS A 36 2.12 -8.45 14.52
CA LYS A 36 3.49 -8.30 15.02
C LYS A 36 4.42 -9.38 14.48
N ILE A 37 3.94 -10.63 14.47
CA ILE A 37 4.72 -11.76 13.97
C ILE A 37 4.91 -11.64 12.44
N MET A 38 3.84 -11.36 11.71
CA MET A 38 3.90 -11.22 10.26
C MET A 38 4.79 -10.06 9.84
N LEU A 39 4.69 -8.93 10.54
CA LEU A 39 5.47 -7.74 10.20
C LEU A 39 6.97 -8.01 10.30
N LYS A 40 7.41 -8.74 11.34
CA LYS A 40 8.82 -9.12 11.47
C LYS A 40 9.29 -9.95 10.28
N ASP A 41 8.47 -10.89 9.84
CA ASP A 41 8.79 -11.71 8.68
C ASP A 41 8.79 -10.89 7.39
N MET A 42 7.79 -10.04 7.21
CA MET A 42 7.69 -9.17 6.04
C MET A 42 8.89 -8.24 5.91
N LEU A 43 9.33 -7.65 7.03
CA LEU A 43 10.49 -6.75 7.04
C LEU A 43 11.78 -7.47 6.62
N ARG A 44 11.94 -8.74 6.98
CA ARG A 44 13.08 -9.53 6.55
C ARG A 44 13.09 -9.77 5.04
N HIS A 45 11.94 -9.69 4.39
CA HIS A 45 11.80 -9.92 2.96
C HIS A 45 11.66 -8.62 2.15
N GLY A 46 11.96 -7.47 2.78
CA GLY A 46 12.05 -6.22 2.07
C GLY A 46 10.78 -5.38 2.03
N TYR A 47 9.77 -5.70 2.86
CA TYR A 47 8.54 -4.90 2.93
C TYR A 47 8.84 -3.46 3.32
N ARG A 48 8.21 -2.52 2.62
CA ARG A 48 8.32 -1.08 2.90
C ARG A 48 6.92 -0.49 3.00
N MET A 49 6.82 0.67 3.65
CA MET A 49 5.54 1.33 3.88
C MET A 49 5.70 2.85 3.75
N VAL A 50 4.73 3.48 3.11
CA VAL A 50 4.63 4.94 3.02
C VAL A 50 3.30 5.37 3.63
N GLY A 51 3.30 6.51 4.31
CA GLY A 51 2.09 7.04 4.95
C GLY A 51 1.84 8.49 4.59
N VAL A 52 0.56 8.84 4.60
CA VAL A 52 0.09 10.22 4.49
C VAL A 52 -0.42 10.64 5.85
N PHE A 53 -0.02 11.83 6.29
CA PHE A 53 -0.29 12.34 7.62
C PHE A 53 -1.04 13.66 7.57
N HIS A 54 -2.00 13.78 8.44
CA HIS A 54 -2.68 15.04 8.75
C HIS A 54 -2.20 15.44 10.15
N GLY A 55 -1.26 16.37 10.23
CA GLY A 55 -0.52 16.61 11.46
C GLY A 55 0.27 15.35 11.84
N LYS A 56 0.03 14.84 13.04
CA LYS A 56 0.70 13.63 13.54
C LYS A 56 -0.08 12.36 13.26
N GLN A 57 -1.30 12.47 12.76
CA GLN A 57 -2.18 11.33 12.52
C GLN A 57 -1.92 10.75 11.13
N CYS A 58 -1.65 9.44 11.07
CA CYS A 58 -1.60 8.74 9.80
C CYS A 58 -3.03 8.51 9.30
N VAL A 59 -3.35 9.09 8.15
CA VAL A 59 -4.70 9.04 7.57
C VAL A 59 -4.79 8.18 6.32
N GLY A 60 -3.66 7.69 5.84
CA GLY A 60 -3.59 6.74 4.74
C GLY A 60 -2.21 6.13 4.69
N LEU A 61 -2.14 4.89 4.21
CA LEU A 61 -0.86 4.22 4.02
C LEU A 61 -0.94 3.23 2.87
N SER A 62 0.22 2.88 2.37
CA SER A 62 0.38 1.72 1.49
C SER A 62 1.69 1.03 1.81
N GLY A 63 1.64 -0.27 1.95
CA GLY A 63 2.82 -1.10 1.89
C GLY A 63 3.21 -1.30 0.43
N PHE A 64 4.46 -1.71 0.21
CA PHE A 64 4.90 -2.08 -1.11
C PHE A 64 6.12 -3.00 -1.05
N TRP A 65 6.26 -3.78 -2.12
CA TRP A 65 7.35 -4.74 -2.31
C TRP A 65 8.08 -4.41 -3.60
N ILE A 66 9.39 -4.56 -3.59
CA ILE A 66 10.22 -4.44 -4.79
C ILE A 66 10.83 -5.81 -5.04
N SER A 67 10.61 -6.35 -6.23
CA SER A 67 11.17 -7.65 -6.61
C SER A 67 11.28 -7.73 -8.13
N THR A 68 11.59 -8.92 -8.66
CA THR A 68 11.75 -9.14 -10.10
C THR A 68 11.03 -10.43 -10.49
N LYS A 69 10.29 -10.36 -11.59
CA LYS A 69 9.69 -11.53 -12.23
C LYS A 69 10.04 -11.52 -13.71
N ILE A 70 10.12 -12.70 -14.31
CA ILE A 70 10.53 -12.80 -15.71
C ILE A 70 9.58 -12.01 -16.62
N TYR A 71 8.26 -12.12 -16.38
CA TYR A 71 7.29 -11.48 -17.28
C TYR A 71 7.22 -9.94 -17.12
N SER A 72 7.60 -9.42 -15.97
CA SER A 72 7.45 -7.98 -15.68
C SER A 72 8.77 -7.23 -15.59
N GLY A 73 9.89 -7.95 -15.43
CA GLY A 73 11.14 -7.33 -15.01
C GLY A 73 11.06 -6.89 -13.56
N LYS A 74 11.92 -5.95 -13.18
CA LYS A 74 11.87 -5.38 -11.83
C LYS A 74 10.58 -4.60 -11.63
N TYR A 75 9.87 -4.87 -10.54
CA TYR A 75 8.55 -4.31 -10.31
C TYR A 75 8.38 -3.84 -8.88
N VAL A 76 7.41 -2.93 -8.70
CA VAL A 76 6.86 -2.59 -7.39
C VAL A 76 5.45 -3.16 -7.31
N GLU A 77 5.13 -3.76 -6.18
CA GLU A 77 3.76 -4.22 -5.91
C GLU A 77 3.20 -3.47 -4.70
N LEU A 78 2.08 -2.77 -4.90
CA LEU A 78 1.36 -2.12 -3.82
C LEU A 78 0.62 -3.18 -3.01
N ASP A 79 0.66 -3.03 -1.69
CA ASP A 79 0.07 -4.00 -0.77
C ASP A 79 -0.46 -3.24 0.44
N ASN A 80 -1.65 -3.62 0.93
CA ASN A 80 -2.26 -2.99 2.10
C ASN A 80 -2.52 -1.49 1.89
N VAL A 81 -3.15 -1.13 0.78
CA VAL A 81 -3.55 0.27 0.53
C VAL A 81 -4.80 0.57 1.34
N VAL A 82 -4.70 1.51 2.27
CA VAL A 82 -5.84 1.88 3.10
C VAL A 82 -5.84 3.40 3.36
N ILE A 83 -7.02 3.99 3.19
CA ILE A 83 -7.28 5.39 3.55
C ILE A 83 -8.33 5.40 4.64
N ASP A 84 -8.07 6.14 5.72
CA ASP A 84 -9.02 6.30 6.81
C ASP A 84 -10.38 6.74 6.23
N THR A 85 -11.45 6.06 6.65
CA THR A 85 -12.79 6.32 6.14
C THR A 85 -13.20 7.78 6.24
N LYS A 86 -12.72 8.49 7.27
CA LYS A 86 -13.00 9.92 7.48
C LYS A 86 -12.26 10.83 6.51
N PHE A 87 -11.28 10.29 5.78
CA PHE A 87 -10.41 11.06 4.89
C PHE A 87 -10.50 10.61 3.43
N ARG A 88 -11.50 9.82 3.08
CA ARG A 88 -11.71 9.37 1.71
C ARG A 88 -12.12 10.52 0.78
N SER A 89 -11.86 10.32 -0.52
CA SER A 89 -12.18 11.29 -1.58
C SER A 89 -11.48 12.65 -1.41
N LYS A 90 -10.29 12.64 -0.83
CA LYS A 90 -9.45 13.84 -0.63
C LYS A 90 -8.10 13.75 -1.36
N GLY A 91 -7.95 12.81 -2.28
CA GLY A 91 -6.74 12.66 -3.08
C GLY A 91 -5.59 11.92 -2.40
N ILE A 92 -5.83 11.30 -1.24
CA ILE A 92 -4.77 10.62 -0.47
C ILE A 92 -4.26 9.38 -1.21
N GLY A 93 -5.16 8.61 -1.84
CA GLY A 93 -4.75 7.45 -2.63
C GLY A 93 -3.79 7.83 -3.75
N LYS A 94 -4.07 8.94 -4.43
CA LYS A 94 -3.19 9.43 -5.49
C LYS A 94 -1.82 9.85 -4.95
N LEU A 95 -1.78 10.51 -3.78
CA LEU A 95 -0.50 10.85 -3.14
C LEU A 95 0.34 9.61 -2.87
N LEU A 96 -0.28 8.55 -2.35
CA LEU A 96 0.40 7.28 -2.07
C LEU A 96 0.94 6.64 -3.35
N CYS A 97 0.10 6.53 -4.37
CA CYS A 97 0.50 5.95 -5.65
C CYS A 97 1.63 6.73 -6.29
N ASP A 98 1.52 8.05 -6.34
CA ASP A 98 2.54 8.90 -6.97
C ASP A 98 3.89 8.76 -6.25
N TRP A 99 3.88 8.72 -4.93
CA TRP A 99 5.11 8.55 -4.17
C TRP A 99 5.77 7.19 -4.44
N ILE A 100 4.97 6.13 -4.42
CA ILE A 100 5.47 4.78 -4.66
C ILE A 100 5.99 4.64 -6.10
N HIS A 101 5.27 5.19 -7.07
CA HIS A 101 5.71 5.13 -8.47
C HIS A 101 7.02 5.88 -8.68
N ALA A 102 7.19 7.03 -8.04
CA ALA A 102 8.43 7.81 -8.11
C ALA A 102 9.60 7.04 -7.50
N GLU A 103 9.39 6.45 -6.33
CA GLU A 103 10.41 5.64 -5.65
C GLU A 103 10.78 4.41 -6.49
N ALA A 104 9.78 3.74 -7.05
CA ALA A 104 9.99 2.58 -7.91
C ALA A 104 10.84 2.93 -9.14
N LYS A 105 10.52 4.05 -9.78
CA LYS A 105 11.32 4.54 -10.93
C LYS A 105 12.75 4.83 -10.52
N ARG A 106 12.95 5.46 -9.36
CA ARG A 106 14.29 5.75 -8.84
C ARG A 106 15.10 4.46 -8.66
N LEU A 107 14.44 3.37 -8.27
CA LEU A 107 15.07 2.07 -8.04
C LEU A 107 15.18 1.21 -9.31
N GLY A 108 14.76 1.72 -10.45
CA GLY A 108 14.86 1.01 -11.72
C GLY A 108 13.74 0.04 -12.03
N CYS A 109 12.61 0.13 -11.32
CA CYS A 109 11.45 -0.71 -11.63
C CYS A 109 10.89 -0.37 -13.01
N LYS A 110 10.46 -1.41 -13.72
CA LYS A 110 9.86 -1.30 -15.05
C LYS A 110 8.34 -1.39 -15.01
N THR A 111 7.79 -1.93 -13.93
CA THR A 111 6.37 -2.25 -13.82
C THR A 111 5.89 -1.96 -12.41
N ALA A 112 4.67 -1.49 -12.28
CA ALA A 112 3.94 -1.42 -11.02
C ALA A 112 2.74 -2.35 -11.13
N MET A 113 2.45 -3.08 -10.06
CA MET A 113 1.33 -4.02 -10.03
C MET A 113 0.66 -4.03 -8.67
N LEU A 114 -0.54 -4.57 -8.61
CA LEU A 114 -1.27 -4.77 -7.37
C LEU A 114 -2.38 -5.79 -7.60
N ASP A 115 -2.87 -6.34 -6.50
CA ASP A 115 -4.08 -7.15 -6.49
C ASP A 115 -5.19 -6.37 -5.79
N ALA A 116 -6.40 -6.46 -6.31
CA ALA A 116 -7.59 -5.90 -5.68
C ALA A 116 -8.69 -6.95 -5.72
N TYR A 117 -9.41 -7.09 -4.61
CA TYR A 117 -10.51 -8.03 -4.55
C TYR A 117 -11.56 -7.72 -5.62
N GLU A 118 -12.15 -8.79 -6.18
CA GLU A 118 -13.18 -8.70 -7.22
C GLU A 118 -14.33 -7.77 -6.80
N GLU A 119 -14.74 -7.81 -5.54
CA GLU A 119 -15.83 -7.00 -5.01
C GLU A 119 -15.46 -5.54 -4.74
N ASN A 120 -14.18 -5.19 -4.75
CA ASN A 120 -13.71 -3.82 -4.49
C ASN A 120 -13.84 -2.94 -5.72
N LYS A 121 -15.09 -2.65 -6.13
CA LYS A 121 -15.37 -1.89 -7.35
C LYS A 121 -14.82 -0.46 -7.31
N ARG A 122 -14.85 0.16 -6.14
CA ARG A 122 -14.30 1.51 -5.95
C ARG A 122 -12.80 1.55 -6.19
N GLY A 123 -12.10 0.55 -5.65
CA GLY A 123 -10.66 0.39 -5.87
C GLY A 123 -10.34 0.17 -7.34
N HIS A 124 -11.11 -0.68 -8.04
CA HIS A 124 -10.91 -0.92 -9.46
C HIS A 124 -10.97 0.38 -10.27
N LYS A 125 -11.98 1.21 -10.03
CA LYS A 125 -12.12 2.51 -10.71
C LYS A 125 -10.92 3.40 -10.43
N PHE A 126 -10.48 3.43 -9.18
CA PHE A 126 -9.33 4.25 -8.78
C PHE A 126 -8.07 3.79 -9.52
N TYR A 127 -7.76 2.50 -9.50
CA TYR A 127 -6.52 1.99 -10.12
C TYR A 127 -6.54 2.13 -11.64
N LEU A 128 -7.68 1.91 -12.28
CA LEU A 128 -7.81 2.15 -13.73
C LEU A 128 -7.55 3.62 -14.07
N ARG A 129 -8.05 4.52 -13.23
CA ARG A 129 -7.82 5.95 -13.41
C ARG A 129 -6.34 6.32 -13.21
N GLU A 130 -5.65 5.60 -12.33
CA GLU A 130 -4.21 5.81 -12.10
C GLU A 130 -3.33 5.13 -13.16
N GLY A 131 -3.91 4.54 -14.18
CA GLY A 131 -3.18 3.97 -15.31
C GLY A 131 -2.92 2.47 -15.25
N TYR A 132 -3.45 1.79 -14.24
CA TYR A 132 -3.35 0.33 -14.17
C TYR A 132 -4.33 -0.32 -15.14
N ILE A 133 -4.00 -1.51 -15.63
CA ILE A 133 -4.89 -2.31 -16.46
C ILE A 133 -5.10 -3.67 -15.79
N LEU A 134 -6.26 -4.28 -16.03
CA LEU A 134 -6.51 -5.64 -15.58
C LEU A 134 -5.77 -6.60 -16.52
N ARG A 135 -4.72 -7.23 -16.00
CA ARG A 135 -3.85 -8.07 -16.82
C ARG A 135 -4.11 -9.56 -16.66
N GLY A 136 -4.56 -9.99 -15.48
CA GLY A 136 -4.76 -11.40 -15.20
C GLY A 136 -5.61 -11.60 -13.97
N PHE A 137 -5.75 -12.86 -13.57
CA PHE A 137 -6.57 -13.21 -12.41
C PHE A 137 -5.67 -13.75 -11.30
N HIS A 138 -6.02 -13.44 -10.07
CA HIS A 138 -5.37 -13.94 -8.88
C HIS A 138 -6.08 -15.22 -8.42
N PHE A 139 -5.35 -16.33 -8.39
CA PHE A 139 -5.88 -17.60 -7.89
C PHE A 139 -5.27 -17.89 -6.53
N LEU A 140 -6.12 -18.21 -5.53
CA LEU A 140 -5.67 -18.45 -4.16
C LEU A 140 -6.19 -19.82 -3.69
N LYS A 141 -5.31 -20.60 -3.08
CA LYS A 141 -5.66 -21.89 -2.48
C LYS A 141 -5.11 -21.93 -1.06
N ARG A 142 -5.96 -22.22 -0.11
CA ARG A 142 -5.52 -22.44 1.29
C ARG A 142 -4.81 -23.79 1.39
N LEU A 143 -3.68 -23.80 2.08
CA LEU A 143 -2.89 -25.01 2.29
C LEU A 143 -3.04 -25.54 3.71
#